data_1a06b4ea949987df610f1c621ef4943a
#
_entry.id   1a06b4ea949987df610f1c621ef4943a
#
_cell.length_a   1.000
_cell.length_b   1.000
_cell.length_c   1.000
_cell.angle_alpha   90.00
_cell.angle_beta   90.00
_cell.angle_gamma   90.00
#
_symmetry.space_group_name_H-M   'P 1'
#
loop_
_entity.id
_entity.type
_entity.pdbx_description
1 polymer ?
#
loop_
_entity_poly.entity_id
_entity_poly.type
_entity_poly.pdbx_seq_one_letter_code
_entity_poly.pdbx_strand_id
1 'polypeptide(L)'
;MSGKDKSYSELGRILDDLSRDRNVRGPYNIAHQVQSLTGYEASGQVVSQYLYGRSSPKRVFIAAFAEAFELTPQERGKLAWVYAYDSRPEHEGLALVELRRASDRL
;
A
#
# COMPACT_ATOMS: atom_id res chain seq x y z
N MET A 1 9.22 22.48 1.36
CA MET A 1 9.28 22.00 1.40
C MET A 1 9.13 21.46 1.92
N SER A 2 8.95 21.37 2.09
CA SER A 2 8.93 20.80 2.51
C SER A 2 8.69 19.88 2.73
N GLY A 3 8.10 19.95 2.61
CA GLY A 3 7.64 18.84 3.14
C GLY A 3 8.38 17.70 3.06
N LYS A 4 9.17 17.80 2.62
CA LYS A 4 9.97 16.94 2.48
C LYS A 4 10.29 16.15 3.53
N ASP A 5 10.44 16.65 4.31
CA ASP A 5 10.73 15.98 5.42
C ASP A 5 9.63 15.12 5.82
N LYS A 6 8.52 15.34 5.37
CA LYS A 6 7.50 14.47 5.54
C LYS A 6 7.46 13.53 4.47
N SER A 7 8.58 12.95 4.12
CA SER A 7 8.63 12.04 3.02
C SER A 7 7.93 10.77 3.34
N TYR A 8 7.09 10.32 2.47
CA TYR A 8 6.52 9.00 2.55
C TYR A 8 7.60 7.97 2.29
N SER A 9 7.41 6.76 2.82
CA SER A 9 8.25 5.64 2.44
C SER A 9 8.03 5.34 0.97
N GLU A 10 8.86 4.50 0.40
CA GLU A 10 8.68 4.15 -0.99
C GLU A 10 7.32 3.49 -1.22
N LEU A 11 6.94 2.57 -0.33
CA LEU A 11 5.62 1.96 -0.42
C LEU A 11 4.53 3.01 -0.24
N GLY A 12 4.72 3.92 0.70
CA GLY A 12 3.75 4.97 0.92
C GLY A 12 3.55 5.83 -0.30
N ARG A 13 4.64 6.11 -1.01
CA ARG A 13 4.57 6.91 -2.22
C ARG A 13 3.75 6.21 -3.30
N ILE A 14 3.95 4.89 -3.44
CA ILE A 14 3.19 4.12 -4.41
C ILE A 14 1.70 4.16 -4.06
N LEU A 15 1.37 3.95 -2.79
CA LEU A 15 -0.03 4.00 -2.37
C LEU A 15 -0.62 5.38 -2.64
N ASP A 16 0.13 6.41 -2.34
CA ASP A 16 -0.33 7.77 -2.55
C ASP A 16 -0.55 8.06 -4.04
N ASP A 17 0.40 7.66 -4.87
CA ASP A 17 0.28 7.90 -6.31
C ASP A 17 -0.92 7.18 -6.90
N LEU A 18 -1.12 5.93 -6.50
CA LEU A 18 -2.24 5.15 -7.02
C LEU A 18 -3.58 5.75 -6.60
N SER A 19 -3.65 6.24 -5.37
CA SER A 19 -4.89 6.86 -4.92
C SER A 19 -5.13 8.20 -5.61
N ARG A 20 -4.08 8.98 -5.83
CA ARG A 20 -4.22 10.25 -6.51
C ARG A 20 -4.66 10.10 -7.95
N ASP A 21 -4.22 9.04 -8.59
CA ASP A 21 -4.66 8.75 -9.96
C ASP A 21 -6.16 8.56 -10.03
N ARG A 22 -6.78 8.28 -8.89
CA ARG A 22 -8.22 8.09 -8.80
C ARG A 22 -8.89 9.21 -8.02
N ASN A 23 -8.18 10.34 -7.89
CA ASN A 23 -8.69 11.55 -7.23
C ASN A 23 -8.97 11.36 -5.75
N VAL A 24 -8.25 10.46 -5.11
CA VAL A 24 -8.35 10.27 -3.66
C VAL A 24 -7.03 10.69 -3.06
N ARG A 25 -7.06 11.68 -2.18
CA ARG A 25 -5.84 12.25 -1.64
C ARG A 25 -5.85 12.21 -0.13
N GLY A 26 -4.73 11.80 0.43
CA GLY A 26 -4.52 11.84 1.85
C GLY A 26 -4.95 10.56 2.55
N PRO A 27 -4.37 10.30 3.71
CA PRO A 27 -4.60 9.03 4.40
C PRO A 27 -6.03 8.83 4.86
N TYR A 28 -6.72 9.90 5.27
CA TYR A 28 -8.08 9.76 5.75
C TYR A 28 -9.03 9.43 4.60
N ASN A 29 -8.80 10.01 3.44
CA ASN A 29 -9.64 9.70 2.29
C ASN A 29 -9.34 8.31 1.75
N ILE A 30 -8.08 7.89 1.79
CA ILE A 30 -7.73 6.53 1.41
C ILE A 30 -8.43 5.55 2.33
N ALA A 31 -8.38 5.80 3.63
CA ALA A 31 -9.02 4.91 4.61
C ALA A 31 -10.52 4.83 4.36
N HIS A 32 -11.13 5.98 4.10
CA HIS A 32 -12.58 6.02 3.86
C HIS A 32 -12.94 5.23 2.60
N GLN A 33 -12.16 5.40 1.55
CA GLN A 33 -12.43 4.70 0.29
C GLN A 33 -12.31 3.18 0.48
N VAL A 34 -11.25 2.75 1.15
CA VAL A 34 -11.04 1.33 1.38
C VAL A 34 -12.19 0.75 2.20
N GLN A 35 -12.56 1.43 3.27
CA GLN A 35 -13.61 0.93 4.13
C GLN A 35 -14.97 0.92 3.42
N SER A 36 -15.26 1.96 2.67
CA SER A 36 -16.54 2.07 1.98
C SER A 36 -16.73 1.00 0.93
N LEU A 37 -15.67 0.66 0.23
CA LEU A 37 -15.78 -0.24 -0.91
C LEU A 37 -15.51 -1.70 -0.58
N THR A 38 -14.74 -1.96 0.47
CA THR A 38 -14.38 -3.34 0.80
C THR A 38 -14.85 -3.78 2.17
N GLY A 39 -15.25 -2.83 3.01
CA GLY A 39 -15.63 -3.16 4.38
C GLY A 39 -14.45 -3.36 5.31
N TYR A 40 -13.23 -3.28 4.80
CA TYR A 40 -12.05 -3.44 5.65
C TYR A 40 -11.91 -2.20 6.53
N GLU A 41 -11.85 -2.40 7.83
CA GLU A 41 -11.76 -1.28 8.76
C GLU A 41 -10.35 -0.73 8.80
N ALA A 42 -10.19 0.47 8.28
CA ALA A 42 -8.93 1.16 8.32
C ALA A 42 -9.17 2.57 8.78
N SER A 43 -8.35 3.05 9.71
CA SER A 43 -8.46 4.43 10.14
C SER A 43 -7.49 5.29 9.38
N GLY A 44 -7.80 6.58 9.27
CA GLY A 44 -6.89 7.50 8.61
C GLY A 44 -5.55 7.58 9.32
N GLN A 45 -5.57 7.45 10.65
CA GLN A 45 -4.35 7.48 11.41
C GLN A 45 -3.43 6.31 11.07
N VAL A 46 -4.02 5.12 10.95
CA VAL A 46 -3.24 3.93 10.60
C VAL A 46 -2.70 4.05 9.18
N VAL A 47 -3.53 4.51 8.25
CA VAL A 47 -3.08 4.70 6.87
C VAL A 47 -1.95 5.73 6.83
N SER A 48 -2.06 6.79 7.63
CA SER A 48 -1.00 7.77 7.71
C SER A 48 0.31 7.12 8.13
N GLN A 49 0.28 6.23 9.13
CA GLN A 49 1.47 5.53 9.57
C GLN A 49 2.04 4.65 8.46
N TYR A 50 1.18 4.04 7.68
CA TYR A 50 1.63 3.23 6.55
C TYR A 50 2.33 4.10 5.51
N LEU A 51 1.78 5.27 5.21
CA LEU A 51 2.37 6.13 4.20
C LEU A 51 3.75 6.64 4.62
N TYR A 52 3.92 6.95 5.90
CA TYR A 52 5.20 7.46 6.37
C TYR A 52 6.19 6.36 6.75
N GLY A 53 5.78 5.11 6.60
CA GLY A 53 6.67 4.01 6.90
C GLY A 53 6.87 3.74 8.37
N ARG A 54 6.02 4.29 9.22
CA ARG A 54 6.11 4.06 10.66
C ARG A 54 5.56 2.72 11.07
N SER A 55 4.69 2.16 10.24
CA SER A 55 4.15 0.83 10.41
C SER A 55 4.13 0.17 9.06
N SER A 56 4.33 -1.15 9.04
CA SER A 56 4.20 -1.90 7.80
C SER A 56 2.74 -2.23 7.57
N PRO A 57 2.20 -1.94 6.38
CA PRO A 57 0.82 -2.32 6.09
C PRO A 57 0.65 -3.83 6.17
N LYS A 58 -0.50 -4.24 6.64
CA LYS A 58 -0.83 -5.65 6.65
C LYS A 58 -1.20 -6.08 5.25
N ARG A 59 -0.94 -7.34 4.96
CA ARG A 59 -1.25 -7.87 3.65
C ARG A 59 -2.73 -7.70 3.31
N VAL A 60 -3.59 -7.83 4.31
CA VAL A 60 -5.03 -7.67 4.12
C VAL A 60 -5.34 -6.24 3.68
N PHE A 61 -4.65 -5.26 4.26
CA PHE A 61 -4.86 -3.87 3.84
C PHE A 61 -4.45 -3.67 2.39
N ILE A 62 -3.31 -4.23 2.00
CA ILE A 62 -2.83 -4.09 0.62
C ILE A 62 -3.84 -4.69 -0.36
N ALA A 63 -4.39 -5.86 -0.01
CA ALA A 63 -5.40 -6.49 -0.85
C ALA A 63 -6.67 -5.65 -0.94
N ALA A 64 -7.11 -5.11 0.20
CA ALA A 64 -8.29 -4.26 0.23
C ALA A 64 -8.07 -2.98 -0.57
N PHE A 65 -6.88 -2.40 -0.47
CA PHE A 65 -6.52 -1.21 -1.23
C PHE A 65 -6.60 -1.50 -2.73
N ALA A 66 -6.02 -2.62 -3.15
CA ALA A 66 -6.03 -2.98 -4.56
C ALA A 66 -7.44 -3.15 -5.08
N GLU A 67 -8.31 -3.72 -4.27
CA GLU A 67 -9.70 -3.91 -4.65
C GLU A 67 -10.45 -2.58 -4.66
N ALA A 68 -10.28 -1.79 -3.62
CA ALA A 68 -11.01 -0.53 -3.50
C ALA A 68 -10.67 0.45 -4.62
N PHE A 69 -9.42 0.45 -5.06
CA PHE A 69 -8.98 1.36 -6.10
C PHE A 69 -8.95 0.70 -7.47
N GLU A 70 -9.40 -0.56 -7.57
CA GLU A 70 -9.49 -1.28 -8.85
C GLU A 70 -8.20 -1.23 -9.63
N LEU A 71 -7.13 -1.63 -8.99
CA LEU A 71 -5.81 -1.58 -9.60
C LEU A 71 -5.72 -2.54 -10.77
N THR A 72 -5.01 -2.13 -11.81
CA THR A 72 -4.74 -3.00 -12.95
C THR A 72 -3.77 -4.10 -12.52
N PRO A 73 -3.66 -5.18 -13.30
CA PRO A 73 -2.68 -6.21 -12.99
C PRO A 73 -1.25 -5.69 -12.88
N GLN A 74 -0.87 -4.72 -13.73
CA GLN A 74 0.44 -4.13 -13.64
C GLN A 74 0.61 -3.36 -12.34
N GLU A 75 -0.40 -2.59 -11.96
CA GLU A 75 -0.33 -1.82 -10.72
C GLU A 75 -0.26 -2.75 -9.52
N ARG A 76 -1.04 -3.83 -9.54
CA ARG A 76 -1.00 -4.81 -8.45
C ARG A 76 0.36 -5.47 -8.36
N GLY A 77 0.95 -5.80 -9.50
CA GLY A 77 2.28 -6.41 -9.50
C GLY A 77 3.32 -5.48 -8.93
N LYS A 78 3.28 -4.22 -9.34
CA LYS A 78 4.22 -3.23 -8.83
C LYS A 78 4.05 -3.01 -7.34
N LEU A 79 2.81 -2.92 -6.89
CA LEU A 79 2.53 -2.73 -5.48
C LEU A 79 3.02 -3.92 -4.66
N ALA A 80 2.75 -5.14 -5.15
CA ALA A 80 3.19 -6.34 -4.46
C ALA A 80 4.72 -6.39 -4.35
N TRP A 81 5.39 -6.01 -5.43
CA TRP A 81 6.85 -6.01 -5.45
C TRP A 81 7.41 -5.02 -4.44
N VAL A 82 6.86 -3.80 -4.44
CA VAL A 82 7.35 -2.77 -3.52
C VAL A 82 7.01 -3.14 -2.09
N TYR A 83 5.86 -3.74 -1.87
CA TYR A 83 5.46 -4.18 -0.54
C TYR A 83 6.45 -5.21 0.00
N ALA A 84 6.85 -6.14 -0.83
CA ALA A 84 7.83 -7.14 -0.41
C ALA A 84 9.17 -6.51 -0.10
N TYR A 85 9.57 -5.57 -0.96
CA TYR A 85 10.85 -4.93 -0.82
C TYR A 85 10.93 -4.05 0.42
N ASP A 86 9.80 -3.47 0.80
CA ASP A 86 9.72 -2.56 1.92
C ASP A 86 9.51 -3.29 3.24
N SER A 87 9.47 -4.63 3.21
CA SER A 87 9.31 -5.42 4.42
C SER A 87 10.54 -5.32 5.30
N ARG A 88 10.40 -5.74 6.54
CA ARG A 88 11.52 -5.69 7.44
C ARG A 88 12.67 -6.54 6.94
N PRO A 89 13.88 -6.06 7.10
CA PRO A 89 15.05 -6.74 6.56
C PRO A 89 15.16 -8.20 6.96
N GLU A 90 14.76 -8.52 8.18
CA GLU A 90 14.91 -9.88 8.66
C GLU A 90 13.98 -10.87 7.95
N HIS A 91 12.96 -10.37 7.27
CA HIS A 91 12.03 -11.23 6.55
C HIS A 91 12.10 -11.01 5.05
N GLU A 92 13.04 -10.23 4.62
CA GLU A 92 13.08 -9.78 3.25
C GLU A 92 13.11 -10.92 2.24
N GLY A 93 14.00 -11.89 2.46
CA GLY A 93 14.12 -13.01 1.54
C GLY A 93 12.86 -13.84 1.42
N LEU A 94 12.26 -14.14 2.55
CA LEU A 94 11.04 -14.94 2.54
C LEU A 94 9.89 -14.20 1.88
N ALA A 95 9.76 -12.92 2.19
CA ALA A 95 8.68 -12.13 1.62
C ALA A 95 8.79 -12.06 0.10
N LEU A 96 10.00 -11.87 -0.40
CA LEU A 96 10.20 -11.79 -1.84
C LEU A 96 9.85 -13.10 -2.52
N VAL A 97 10.26 -14.21 -1.94
CA VAL A 97 9.97 -15.52 -2.52
C VAL A 97 8.47 -15.77 -2.57
N GLU A 98 7.79 -15.49 -1.48
CA GLU A 98 6.36 -15.71 -1.43
C GLU A 98 5.60 -14.87 -2.43
N LEU A 99 5.98 -13.60 -2.55
CA LEU A 99 5.29 -12.72 -3.46
C LEU A 99 5.55 -13.07 -4.91
N ARG A 100 6.76 -13.53 -5.22
CA ARG A 100 7.03 -13.99 -6.56
C ARG A 100 6.17 -15.18 -6.94
N ARG A 101 6.05 -16.13 -6.02
CA ARG A 101 5.22 -17.30 -6.28
C ARG A 101 3.78 -16.91 -6.51
N ALA A 102 3.28 -15.98 -5.71
CA ALA A 102 1.92 -15.51 -5.88
C ALA A 102 1.73 -14.83 -7.22
N SER A 103 2.70 -14.00 -7.62
CA SER A 103 2.62 -13.31 -8.90
C SER A 103 2.68 -14.27 -10.05
N ASP A 104 3.51 -15.28 -9.96
CA ASP A 104 3.67 -16.24 -11.05
C ASP A 104 2.40 -17.05 -11.28
N ARG A 105 1.58 -17.17 -10.27
CA ARG A 105 0.34 -17.91 -10.40
C ARG A 105 -0.80 -17.08 -10.95
N LEU A 106 -0.62 -15.79 -10.92
CA LEU A 106 -1.64 -14.90 -11.43
C LEU A 106 -1.49 -14.71 -12.92
#